data_56e15cf78535fa95ca78bd011873e8db
#
_entry.id   56e15cf78535fa95ca78bd011873e8db
#
_cell.length_a   1.000
_cell.length_b   1.000
_cell.length_c   1.000
_cell.angle_alpha   90.00
_cell.angle_beta   90.00
_cell.angle_gamma   90.00
#
_symmetry.space_group_name_H-M   'P 1'
#
loop_
_entity.id
_entity.type
_entity.pdbx_description
1 polymer ?
#
loop_
_entity_poly.entity_id
_entity_poly.type
_entity_poly.pdbx_seq_one_letter_code
_entity_poly.pdbx_strand_id
1 'polypeptide(L)'
;MKNSKIFINTKNGSYPILIDSELINNLEKILKLYSIKSSKYLIIFDKNVPKKYIRIIKKKIKKKIILLKFLSSEKNKNQKNVDYILNILLKNNFNRNDCVISVGGGIIGDLSAFAASIFKRGLKFVNIPTTLLAQVDSSIGGKTGINTKFGKNLIGSFYQPSLVISDINFLKSLPPREIICGYGEILKHSIIANKKFFSFLSKNIMKIIKLKKPYIQKSIYESCLIKKKIVEKDEKEKNIRKLLNFGHTFAHSYEATLGYSKKLNHGEAVILGIKSACEFSFKNKILNKVDYKLIQDHIIRINKSLNLNKFFSKKDVNRIVKFTTVDKKNISEKINLILLKKIGKPTYKNFYKVSYLKKFIKNQFNNN
;
A
#
# COMPACT_ATOMS: atom_id res chain seq x y z
N MET A 1 -25.66 -4.37 -7.54
CA MET A 1 -25.16 -3.37 -6.56
C MET A 1 -24.72 -2.15 -7.32
N LYS A 2 -25.11 -0.93 -6.91
CA LYS A 2 -24.53 0.31 -7.46
C LYS A 2 -23.02 0.27 -7.29
N ASN A 3 -22.26 0.62 -8.32
CA ASN A 3 -20.80 0.70 -8.28
C ASN A 3 -20.35 1.46 -7.03
N SER A 4 -19.46 0.86 -6.22
CA SER A 4 -18.95 1.52 -5.02
C SER A 4 -17.99 2.62 -5.44
N LYS A 5 -18.32 3.86 -5.12
CA LYS A 5 -17.57 5.05 -5.47
C LYS A 5 -17.18 5.82 -4.21
N ILE A 6 -15.92 6.24 -4.15
CA ILE A 6 -15.39 7.07 -3.08
C ILE A 6 -14.74 8.29 -3.73
N PHE A 7 -15.02 9.48 -3.21
CA PHE A 7 -14.27 10.69 -3.56
C PHE A 7 -13.23 10.99 -2.49
N ILE A 8 -12.02 11.24 -2.90
CA ILE A 8 -10.95 11.77 -2.04
C ILE A 8 -10.87 13.27 -2.30
N ASN A 9 -10.96 14.06 -1.23
CA ASN A 9 -10.86 15.53 -1.30
C ASN A 9 -9.63 15.97 -0.52
N THR A 10 -8.60 16.44 -1.20
CA THR A 10 -7.39 16.98 -0.60
C THR A 10 -7.21 18.44 -0.99
N LYS A 11 -6.28 19.13 -0.33
CA LYS A 11 -5.95 20.52 -0.68
C LYS A 11 -5.39 20.65 -2.11
N ASN A 12 -4.74 19.58 -2.60
CA ASN A 12 -4.10 19.56 -3.92
C ASN A 12 -4.96 18.92 -5.01
N GLY A 13 -6.24 18.65 -4.75
CA GLY A 13 -7.20 18.15 -5.73
C GLY A 13 -8.14 17.08 -5.18
N SER A 14 -9.20 16.85 -5.95
CA SER A 14 -10.20 15.82 -5.66
C SER A 14 -10.23 14.80 -6.78
N TYR A 15 -10.41 13.54 -6.42
CA TYR A 15 -10.50 12.46 -7.40
C TYR A 15 -11.40 11.31 -6.93
N PRO A 16 -12.06 10.62 -7.88
CA PRO A 16 -12.86 9.43 -7.56
C PRO A 16 -12.01 8.17 -7.53
N ILE A 17 -12.42 7.24 -6.67
CA ILE A 17 -12.01 5.84 -6.68
C ILE A 17 -13.23 5.01 -7.01
N LEU A 18 -13.19 4.23 -8.08
CA LEU A 18 -14.23 3.29 -8.47
C LEU A 18 -13.81 1.89 -8.03
N ILE A 19 -14.70 1.17 -7.35
CA ILE A 19 -14.42 -0.18 -6.83
C ILE A 19 -15.55 -1.12 -7.26
N ASP A 20 -15.27 -1.95 -8.25
CA ASP A 20 -16.19 -3.00 -8.71
C ASP A 20 -15.46 -4.01 -9.58
N SER A 21 -16.22 -4.97 -10.15
CA SER A 21 -15.72 -5.87 -11.19
C SER A 21 -16.04 -5.32 -12.57
N GLU A 22 -15.22 -5.71 -13.56
CA GLU A 22 -15.43 -5.44 -14.98
C GLU A 22 -15.44 -3.94 -15.36
N LEU A 23 -14.84 -3.11 -14.50
CA LEU A 23 -14.74 -1.67 -14.75
C LEU A 23 -13.99 -1.37 -16.05
N ILE A 24 -12.92 -2.13 -16.35
CA ILE A 24 -12.13 -1.95 -17.57
C ILE A 24 -12.92 -2.25 -18.85
N ASN A 25 -14.02 -3.01 -18.77
CA ASN A 25 -14.90 -3.26 -19.91
C ASN A 25 -15.62 -1.99 -20.38
N ASN A 26 -15.75 -1.01 -19.49
CA ASN A 26 -16.39 0.29 -19.75
C ASN A 26 -15.38 1.46 -19.67
N LEU A 27 -14.08 1.20 -19.86
CA LEU A 27 -13.02 2.16 -19.58
C LEU A 27 -13.22 3.49 -20.31
N GLU A 28 -13.55 3.49 -21.61
CA GLU A 28 -13.75 4.75 -22.35
C GLU A 28 -14.93 5.56 -21.82
N LYS A 29 -16.05 4.90 -21.48
CA LYS A 29 -17.20 5.57 -20.86
C LYS A 29 -16.82 6.18 -19.50
N ILE A 30 -16.05 5.45 -18.72
CA ILE A 30 -15.56 5.92 -17.41
C ILE A 30 -14.64 7.15 -17.59
N LEU A 31 -13.66 7.08 -18.50
CA LEU A 31 -12.78 8.19 -18.78
C LEU A 31 -13.56 9.46 -19.21
N LYS A 32 -14.55 9.30 -20.09
CA LYS A 32 -15.43 10.41 -20.52
C LYS A 32 -16.24 10.98 -19.35
N LEU A 33 -16.84 10.12 -18.52
CA LEU A 33 -17.66 10.53 -17.35
C LEU A 33 -16.87 11.38 -16.36
N TYR A 34 -15.57 11.11 -16.19
CA TYR A 34 -14.69 11.86 -15.30
C TYR A 34 -13.85 12.93 -16.04
N SER A 35 -14.29 13.37 -17.22
CA SER A 35 -13.66 14.43 -17.99
C SER A 35 -12.19 14.20 -18.33
N ILE A 36 -11.79 12.93 -18.41
CA ILE A 36 -10.44 12.54 -18.84
C ILE A 36 -10.47 12.40 -20.36
N LYS A 37 -10.56 13.57 -21.02
CA LYS A 37 -10.49 13.68 -22.47
C LYS A 37 -9.03 13.91 -22.86
N SER A 38 -8.45 12.98 -23.62
CA SER A 38 -7.06 13.05 -24.10
C SER A 38 -6.98 12.57 -25.53
N SER A 39 -6.06 13.15 -26.31
CA SER A 39 -5.81 12.72 -27.70
C SER A 39 -4.93 11.49 -27.75
N LYS A 40 -4.02 11.37 -26.76
CA LYS A 40 -3.07 10.26 -26.62
C LYS A 40 -3.05 9.74 -25.18
N TYR A 41 -2.79 8.44 -25.05
CA TYR A 41 -2.60 7.77 -23.78
C TYR A 41 -1.28 7.00 -23.76
N LEU A 42 -0.44 7.23 -22.74
CA LEU A 42 0.66 6.32 -22.43
C LEU A 42 0.17 5.33 -21.37
N ILE A 43 0.08 4.05 -21.73
CA ILE A 43 -0.31 2.99 -20.83
C ILE A 43 0.94 2.25 -20.37
N ILE A 44 1.30 2.44 -19.11
CA ILE A 44 2.43 1.79 -18.46
C ILE A 44 1.90 0.59 -17.67
N PHE A 45 2.33 -0.62 -18.02
CA PHE A 45 1.78 -1.82 -17.41
C PHE A 45 2.84 -2.81 -16.95
N ASP A 46 2.54 -3.50 -15.85
CA ASP A 46 3.37 -4.58 -15.34
C ASP A 46 3.31 -5.79 -16.27
N LYS A 47 4.47 -6.37 -16.59
CA LYS A 47 4.57 -7.56 -17.43
C LYS A 47 3.82 -8.78 -16.85
N ASN A 48 3.59 -8.79 -15.52
CA ASN A 48 2.87 -9.86 -14.83
C ASN A 48 1.34 -9.71 -14.91
N VAL A 49 0.85 -8.57 -15.38
CA VAL A 49 -0.59 -8.41 -15.66
C VAL A 49 -0.97 -9.29 -16.86
N PRO A 50 -1.99 -10.18 -16.74
CA PRO A 50 -2.40 -11.05 -17.83
C PRO A 50 -2.71 -10.29 -19.11
N LYS A 51 -2.19 -10.76 -20.25
CA LYS A 51 -2.34 -10.13 -21.57
C LYS A 51 -3.79 -9.83 -21.94
N LYS A 52 -4.74 -10.67 -21.47
CA LYS A 52 -6.18 -10.46 -21.70
C LYS A 52 -6.68 -9.09 -21.25
N TYR A 53 -6.25 -8.62 -20.06
CA TYR A 53 -6.67 -7.33 -19.52
C TYR A 53 -6.09 -6.16 -20.35
N ILE A 54 -4.83 -6.27 -20.77
CA ILE A 54 -4.20 -5.25 -21.64
C ILE A 54 -4.90 -5.19 -23.01
N ARG A 55 -5.29 -6.35 -23.57
CA ARG A 55 -6.08 -6.39 -24.82
C ARG A 55 -7.44 -5.71 -24.65
N ILE A 56 -8.13 -5.93 -23.52
CA ILE A 56 -9.42 -5.27 -23.22
C ILE A 56 -9.19 -3.75 -23.16
N ILE A 57 -8.22 -3.27 -22.37
CA ILE A 57 -7.92 -1.86 -22.24
C ILE A 57 -7.62 -1.22 -23.61
N LYS A 58 -6.76 -1.87 -24.41
CA LYS A 58 -6.43 -1.42 -25.78
C LYS A 58 -7.69 -1.33 -26.67
N LYS A 59 -8.57 -2.34 -26.62
CA LYS A 59 -9.79 -2.37 -27.43
C LYS A 59 -10.80 -1.30 -27.03
N LYS A 60 -10.82 -0.93 -25.73
CA LYS A 60 -11.82 0.01 -25.18
C LYS A 60 -11.42 1.48 -25.33
N ILE A 61 -10.17 1.82 -25.54
CA ILE A 61 -9.73 3.20 -25.79
C ILE A 61 -9.59 3.39 -27.29
N LYS A 62 -10.45 4.25 -27.89
CA LYS A 62 -10.48 4.53 -29.34
C LYS A 62 -9.48 5.61 -29.79
N LYS A 63 -8.63 6.10 -28.89
CA LYS A 63 -7.62 7.14 -29.16
C LYS A 63 -6.24 6.52 -29.33
N LYS A 64 -5.25 7.34 -29.75
CA LYS A 64 -3.86 6.90 -29.89
C LYS A 64 -3.31 6.38 -28.58
N ILE A 65 -2.81 5.14 -28.56
CA ILE A 65 -2.23 4.50 -27.38
C ILE A 65 -0.78 4.16 -27.65
N ILE A 66 0.08 4.53 -26.72
CA ILE A 66 1.44 4.01 -26.62
C ILE A 66 1.47 3.03 -25.44
N LEU A 67 1.92 1.80 -25.67
CA LEU A 67 2.03 0.75 -24.65
C LEU A 67 3.48 0.65 -24.17
N LEU A 68 3.68 0.72 -22.87
CA LEU A 68 4.97 0.57 -22.23
C LEU A 68 4.92 -0.54 -21.17
N LYS A 69 5.64 -1.62 -21.42
CA LYS A 69 5.70 -2.77 -20.54
C LYS A 69 6.89 -2.67 -19.59
N PHE A 70 6.64 -2.82 -18.29
CA PHE A 70 7.67 -2.87 -17.26
C PHE A 70 7.67 -4.18 -16.49
N LEU A 71 8.84 -4.56 -15.99
CA LEU A 71 8.96 -5.57 -14.96
C LEU A 71 8.92 -4.89 -13.59
N SER A 72 7.85 -5.12 -12.84
CA SER A 72 7.70 -4.59 -11.48
C SER A 72 8.70 -5.25 -10.54
N SER A 73 9.66 -4.47 -10.07
CA SER A 73 10.60 -4.86 -9.02
C SER A 73 11.14 -3.61 -8.31
N GLU A 74 11.55 -3.76 -7.05
CA GLU A 74 12.15 -2.65 -6.30
C GLU A 74 13.42 -2.10 -6.98
N LYS A 75 14.17 -2.94 -7.68
CA LYS A 75 15.35 -2.52 -8.47
C LYS A 75 14.97 -1.61 -9.63
N ASN A 76 13.78 -1.81 -10.21
CA ASN A 76 13.29 -1.03 -11.35
C ASN A 76 12.54 0.24 -10.95
N LYS A 77 12.29 0.44 -9.67
CA LYS A 77 11.69 1.67 -9.12
C LYS A 77 12.79 2.72 -8.91
N ASN A 78 13.37 3.24 -9.98
CA ASN A 78 14.58 4.09 -9.96
C ASN A 78 14.49 5.22 -10.98
N GLN A 79 15.43 6.19 -10.90
CA GLN A 79 15.49 7.37 -11.77
C GLN A 79 15.65 6.99 -13.25
N LYS A 80 16.49 6.00 -13.59
CA LYS A 80 16.69 5.56 -14.97
C LYS A 80 15.38 5.20 -15.68
N ASN A 81 14.46 4.55 -14.96
CA ASN A 81 13.16 4.18 -15.51
C ASN A 81 12.19 5.37 -15.58
N VAL A 82 12.30 6.36 -14.70
CA VAL A 82 11.59 7.64 -14.85
C VAL A 82 12.05 8.34 -16.12
N ASP A 83 13.36 8.49 -16.32
CA ASP A 83 13.94 9.13 -17.51
C ASP A 83 13.52 8.40 -18.79
N TYR A 84 13.44 7.08 -18.75
CA TYR A 84 12.94 6.29 -19.87
C TYR A 84 11.48 6.61 -20.20
N ILE A 85 10.60 6.72 -19.18
CA ILE A 85 9.20 7.13 -19.38
C ILE A 85 9.13 8.54 -19.96
N LEU A 86 9.89 9.48 -19.41
CA LEU A 86 9.93 10.88 -19.89
C LEU A 86 10.38 10.95 -21.36
N ASN A 87 11.40 10.20 -21.74
CA ASN A 87 11.88 10.13 -23.12
C ASN A 87 10.79 9.59 -24.08
N ILE A 88 9.99 8.60 -23.65
CA ILE A 88 8.86 8.10 -24.45
C ILE A 88 7.79 9.20 -24.63
N LEU A 89 7.46 9.92 -23.55
CA LEU A 89 6.52 11.04 -23.62
C LEU A 89 7.00 12.14 -24.57
N LEU A 90 8.29 12.51 -24.51
CA LEU A 90 8.91 13.51 -25.40
C LEU A 90 8.90 13.05 -26.86
N LYS A 91 9.44 11.87 -27.16
CA LYS A 91 9.52 11.30 -28.52
C LYS A 91 8.15 11.18 -29.19
N ASN A 92 7.09 11.00 -28.43
CA ASN A 92 5.73 10.87 -28.95
C ASN A 92 4.94 12.19 -28.88
N ASN A 93 5.61 13.31 -28.61
CA ASN A 93 5.02 14.65 -28.58
C ASN A 93 3.77 14.74 -27.68
N PHE A 94 3.86 14.18 -26.42
CA PHE A 94 2.80 14.35 -25.44
C PHE A 94 2.68 15.80 -25.00
N ASN A 95 1.45 16.26 -24.79
CA ASN A 95 1.15 17.60 -24.30
C ASN A 95 0.39 17.52 -22.95
N ARG A 96 0.13 18.67 -22.32
CA ARG A 96 -0.52 18.74 -21.00
C ARG A 96 -1.94 18.16 -20.94
N ASN A 97 -2.60 18.03 -22.09
CA ASN A 97 -3.95 17.47 -22.17
C ASN A 97 -3.97 15.96 -22.36
N ASP A 98 -2.80 15.34 -22.60
CA ASP A 98 -2.68 13.91 -22.73
C ASP A 98 -2.65 13.23 -21.35
N CYS A 99 -2.72 11.90 -21.32
CA CYS A 99 -2.90 11.14 -20.07
C CYS A 99 -1.93 9.97 -19.97
N VAL A 100 -1.42 9.76 -18.76
CA VAL A 100 -0.69 8.54 -18.38
C VAL A 100 -1.67 7.62 -17.62
N ILE A 101 -1.73 6.36 -18.02
CA ILE A 101 -2.51 5.31 -17.33
C ILE A 101 -1.52 4.27 -16.81
N SER A 102 -1.48 4.05 -15.50
CA SER A 102 -0.76 2.91 -14.92
C SER A 102 -1.68 1.70 -14.78
N VAL A 103 -1.17 0.50 -15.10
CA VAL A 103 -1.86 -0.78 -14.91
C VAL A 103 -0.91 -1.73 -14.20
N GLY A 104 -0.99 -1.79 -12.87
CA GLY A 104 -0.03 -2.59 -12.10
C GLY A 104 -0.18 -2.48 -10.59
N GLY A 105 0.76 -3.03 -9.86
CA GLY A 105 0.92 -2.85 -8.42
C GLY A 105 1.49 -1.48 -8.05
N GLY A 106 1.80 -1.28 -6.76
CA GLY A 106 2.30 0.00 -6.23
C GLY A 106 3.56 0.52 -6.94
N ILE A 107 4.49 -0.34 -7.33
CA ILE A 107 5.72 0.06 -8.03
C ILE A 107 5.41 0.75 -9.36
N ILE A 108 4.51 0.16 -10.16
CA ILE A 108 4.09 0.75 -11.44
C ILE A 108 3.31 2.04 -11.22
N GLY A 109 2.40 2.05 -10.23
CA GLY A 109 1.65 3.25 -9.85
C GLY A 109 2.58 4.40 -9.47
N ASP A 110 3.53 4.17 -8.55
CA ASP A 110 4.44 5.20 -8.06
C ASP A 110 5.36 5.74 -9.16
N LEU A 111 5.96 4.85 -9.96
CA LEU A 111 6.85 5.21 -11.06
C LEU A 111 6.12 6.05 -12.13
N SER A 112 4.93 5.59 -12.52
CA SER A 112 4.10 6.27 -13.53
C SER A 112 3.60 7.62 -13.05
N ALA A 113 3.13 7.69 -11.80
CA ALA A 113 2.64 8.92 -11.22
C ALA A 113 3.75 9.96 -11.01
N PHE A 114 4.95 9.51 -10.59
CA PHE A 114 6.10 10.41 -10.45
C PHE A 114 6.54 10.96 -11.81
N ALA A 115 6.67 10.13 -12.84
CA ALA A 115 6.96 10.61 -14.19
C ALA A 115 5.89 11.59 -14.71
N ALA A 116 4.59 11.28 -14.48
CA ALA A 116 3.49 12.17 -14.86
C ALA A 116 3.54 13.51 -14.11
N SER A 117 3.95 13.50 -12.82
CA SER A 117 4.01 14.72 -12.01
C SER A 117 5.04 15.74 -12.49
N ILE A 118 6.17 15.27 -13.02
CA ILE A 118 7.28 16.14 -13.44
C ILE A 118 7.25 16.49 -14.94
N PHE A 119 6.58 15.66 -15.78
CA PHE A 119 6.47 15.93 -17.20
C PHE A 119 5.62 17.17 -17.46
N LYS A 120 6.19 18.19 -18.10
CA LYS A 120 5.52 19.48 -18.39
C LYS A 120 4.79 20.09 -17.18
N ARG A 121 5.27 19.83 -15.95
CA ARG A 121 4.71 20.26 -14.65
C ARG A 121 3.37 19.63 -14.31
N GLY A 122 3.08 18.45 -14.86
CA GLY A 122 1.91 17.64 -14.54
C GLY A 122 1.13 17.18 -15.77
N LEU A 123 0.90 15.87 -15.87
CA LEU A 123 0.01 15.23 -16.84
C LEU A 123 -1.18 14.61 -16.09
N LYS A 124 -2.35 14.53 -16.74
CA LYS A 124 -3.44 13.70 -16.21
C LYS A 124 -2.94 12.29 -15.95
N PHE A 125 -3.24 11.77 -14.76
CA PHE A 125 -2.82 10.45 -14.34
C PHE A 125 -4.01 9.61 -13.89
N VAL A 126 -4.18 8.44 -14.51
CA VAL A 126 -5.18 7.44 -14.12
C VAL A 126 -4.48 6.23 -13.56
N ASN A 127 -4.87 5.79 -12.37
CA ASN A 127 -4.30 4.61 -11.74
C ASN A 127 -5.28 3.43 -11.81
N ILE A 128 -4.85 2.31 -12.39
CA ILE A 128 -5.57 1.03 -12.41
C ILE A 128 -4.77 0.03 -11.56
N PRO A 129 -4.96 0.03 -10.23
CA PRO A 129 -4.23 -0.86 -9.33
C PRO A 129 -4.68 -2.31 -9.53
N THR A 130 -3.71 -3.20 -9.78
CA THR A 130 -3.98 -4.62 -10.09
C THR A 130 -3.66 -5.57 -8.95
N THR A 131 -3.03 -5.10 -7.87
CA THR A 131 -2.78 -5.89 -6.65
C THR A 131 -3.70 -5.41 -5.53
N LEU A 132 -4.05 -6.31 -4.59
CA LEU A 132 -4.89 -5.95 -3.44
C LEU A 132 -4.24 -4.84 -2.61
N LEU A 133 -2.93 -4.95 -2.36
CA LEU A 133 -2.15 -3.91 -1.68
C LEU A 133 -2.31 -2.53 -2.37
N ALA A 134 -2.20 -2.49 -3.69
CA ALA A 134 -2.33 -1.24 -4.41
C ALA A 134 -3.78 -0.70 -4.38
N GLN A 135 -4.79 -1.57 -4.45
CA GLN A 135 -6.19 -1.16 -4.39
C GLN A 135 -6.59 -0.53 -3.05
N VAL A 136 -6.01 -1.00 -1.94
CA VAL A 136 -6.39 -0.52 -0.59
C VAL A 136 -5.41 0.48 0.00
N ASP A 137 -4.19 0.58 -0.55
CA ASP A 137 -3.15 1.41 0.05
C ASP A 137 -2.43 2.32 -0.97
N SER A 138 -1.51 1.83 -1.80
CA SER A 138 -0.60 2.70 -2.54
C SER A 138 -1.28 3.60 -3.58
N SER A 139 -2.46 3.26 -4.10
CA SER A 139 -3.21 4.11 -5.04
C SER A 139 -3.90 5.32 -4.39
N ILE A 140 -3.83 5.47 -3.07
CA ILE A 140 -4.59 6.47 -2.31
C ILE A 140 -3.64 7.41 -1.57
N GLY A 141 -3.86 8.72 -1.75
CA GLY A 141 -3.14 9.76 -1.00
C GLY A 141 -1.91 10.33 -1.67
N GLY A 142 -1.76 10.07 -2.99
CA GLY A 142 -0.88 10.81 -3.89
C GLY A 142 0.63 10.67 -3.63
N LYS A 143 1.07 9.82 -2.71
CA LYS A 143 2.51 9.55 -2.55
C LYS A 143 3.02 8.84 -3.79
N THR A 144 4.03 9.41 -4.41
CA THR A 144 4.74 8.83 -5.56
C THR A 144 6.23 8.88 -5.29
N GLY A 145 7.01 8.00 -5.87
CA GLY A 145 8.44 8.09 -5.66
C GLY A 145 9.23 6.90 -6.17
N ILE A 146 10.54 7.06 -6.06
CA ILE A 146 11.54 6.10 -6.51
C ILE A 146 12.57 5.80 -5.44
N ASN A 147 13.24 4.68 -5.61
CA ASN A 147 14.33 4.24 -4.76
C ASN A 147 15.66 4.82 -5.23
N THR A 148 16.57 4.99 -4.27
CA THR A 148 17.95 5.42 -4.50
C THR A 148 18.92 4.41 -3.86
N LYS A 149 20.22 4.57 -4.09
CA LYS A 149 21.24 3.80 -3.37
C LYS A 149 21.24 4.02 -1.85
N PHE A 150 20.63 5.12 -1.39
CA PHE A 150 20.56 5.48 0.03
C PHE A 150 19.31 4.95 0.73
N GLY A 151 18.28 4.51 -0.01
CA GLY A 151 17.05 3.97 0.56
C GLY A 151 15.86 3.98 -0.38
N LYS A 152 14.74 3.41 0.12
CA LYS A 152 13.48 3.35 -0.62
C LYS A 152 12.72 4.66 -0.52
N ASN A 153 12.07 5.07 -1.63
CA ASN A 153 11.10 6.17 -1.69
C ASN A 153 11.64 7.54 -1.21
N LEU A 154 12.94 7.79 -1.35
CA LEU A 154 13.58 9.04 -0.89
C LEU A 154 13.39 10.20 -1.86
N ILE A 155 13.09 9.92 -3.12
CA ILE A 155 12.81 10.92 -4.15
C ILE A 155 11.39 10.69 -4.66
N GLY A 156 10.58 11.76 -4.72
CA GLY A 156 9.20 11.65 -5.17
C GLY A 156 8.43 12.95 -4.99
N SER A 157 7.13 12.86 -5.24
CA SER A 157 6.19 13.98 -5.12
C SER A 157 4.88 13.53 -4.49
N PHE A 158 4.10 14.50 -4.00
CA PHE A 158 2.68 14.29 -3.73
C PHE A 158 1.90 14.67 -4.99
N TYR A 159 1.44 13.68 -5.74
CA TYR A 159 0.71 13.86 -6.99
C TYR A 159 -0.58 13.03 -6.98
N GLN A 160 -1.72 13.72 -6.88
CA GLN A 160 -3.02 13.05 -6.83
C GLN A 160 -3.40 12.55 -8.22
N PRO A 161 -3.92 11.31 -8.35
CA PRO A 161 -4.45 10.83 -9.62
C PRO A 161 -5.73 11.58 -10.00
N SER A 162 -6.02 11.70 -11.29
CA SER A 162 -7.31 12.19 -11.76
C SER A 162 -8.45 11.18 -11.54
N LEU A 163 -8.11 9.89 -11.48
CA LEU A 163 -9.05 8.78 -11.30
C LEU A 163 -8.31 7.52 -10.88
N VAL A 164 -8.92 6.76 -9.95
CA VAL A 164 -8.49 5.39 -9.60
C VAL A 164 -9.57 4.39 -9.99
N ILE A 165 -9.20 3.31 -10.70
CA ILE A 165 -10.12 2.26 -11.14
C ILE A 165 -9.68 0.93 -10.52
N SER A 166 -10.23 0.60 -9.37
CA SER A 166 -9.99 -0.67 -8.65
C SER A 166 -10.92 -1.76 -9.19
N ASP A 167 -10.54 -2.39 -10.30
CA ASP A 167 -11.26 -3.54 -10.83
C ASP A 167 -10.85 -4.82 -10.09
N ILE A 168 -11.79 -5.39 -9.35
CA ILE A 168 -11.58 -6.58 -8.49
C ILE A 168 -11.18 -7.81 -9.32
N ASN A 169 -11.53 -7.87 -10.60
CA ASN A 169 -11.19 -9.01 -11.45
C ASN A 169 -9.67 -9.21 -11.62
N PHE A 170 -8.85 -8.15 -11.50
CA PHE A 170 -7.39 -8.30 -11.51
C PHE A 170 -6.89 -9.22 -10.39
N LEU A 171 -7.54 -9.18 -9.23
CA LEU A 171 -7.13 -9.96 -8.06
C LEU A 171 -7.17 -11.47 -8.30
N LYS A 172 -8.04 -11.94 -9.21
CA LYS A 172 -8.16 -13.36 -9.56
C LYS A 172 -6.89 -13.94 -10.20
N SER A 173 -6.01 -13.09 -10.71
CA SER A 173 -4.75 -13.48 -11.33
C SER A 173 -3.55 -13.47 -10.38
N LEU A 174 -3.76 -13.05 -9.13
CA LEU A 174 -2.69 -12.94 -8.15
C LEU A 174 -2.42 -14.28 -7.45
N PRO A 175 -1.16 -14.58 -7.13
CA PRO A 175 -0.83 -15.68 -6.22
C PRO A 175 -1.47 -15.43 -4.84
N PRO A 176 -1.86 -16.49 -4.09
CA PRO A 176 -2.44 -16.35 -2.75
C PRO A 176 -1.61 -15.51 -1.79
N ARG A 177 -0.29 -15.58 -1.88
CA ARG A 177 0.64 -14.79 -1.07
C ARG A 177 0.49 -13.28 -1.29
N GLU A 178 0.17 -12.84 -2.50
CA GLU A 178 -0.08 -11.43 -2.83
C GLU A 178 -1.46 -10.95 -2.30
N ILE A 179 -2.43 -11.85 -2.21
CA ILE A 179 -3.71 -11.56 -1.56
C ILE A 179 -3.50 -11.34 -0.05
N ILE A 180 -2.71 -12.21 0.61
CA ILE A 180 -2.34 -12.05 2.02
C ILE A 180 -1.57 -10.76 2.23
N CYS A 181 -0.69 -10.40 1.29
CA CYS A 181 0.07 -9.14 1.33
C CYS A 181 -0.88 -7.92 1.41
N GLY A 182 -1.84 -7.81 0.51
CA GLY A 182 -2.82 -6.72 0.55
C GLY A 182 -3.78 -6.81 1.75
N TYR A 183 -4.10 -8.03 2.21
CA TYR A 183 -4.93 -8.23 3.38
C TYR A 183 -4.27 -7.70 4.67
N GLY A 184 -2.96 -7.74 4.79
CA GLY A 184 -2.21 -7.15 5.90
C GLY A 184 -2.54 -5.66 6.10
N GLU A 185 -2.67 -4.90 5.01
CA GLU A 185 -3.04 -3.49 5.05
C GLU A 185 -4.52 -3.29 5.43
N ILE A 186 -5.43 -4.14 4.91
CA ILE A 186 -6.84 -4.12 5.30
C ILE A 186 -6.97 -4.38 6.81
N LEU A 187 -6.25 -5.36 7.34
CA LEU A 187 -6.20 -5.66 8.76
C LEU A 187 -5.68 -4.46 9.56
N LYS A 188 -4.58 -3.85 9.14
CA LYS A 188 -4.03 -2.64 9.76
C LYS A 188 -5.08 -1.52 9.83
N HIS A 189 -5.74 -1.22 8.72
CA HIS A 189 -6.77 -0.18 8.67
C HIS A 189 -7.92 -0.48 9.65
N SER A 190 -8.36 -1.72 9.75
CA SER A 190 -9.42 -2.10 10.68
C SER A 190 -9.01 -1.93 12.15
N ILE A 191 -7.79 -2.34 12.50
CA ILE A 191 -7.25 -2.26 13.87
C ILE A 191 -7.12 -0.81 14.33
N ILE A 192 -6.62 0.08 13.46
CA ILE A 192 -6.39 1.48 13.85
C ILE A 192 -7.67 2.33 13.89
N ALA A 193 -8.74 1.92 13.18
CA ALA A 193 -9.86 2.82 12.95
C ALA A 193 -11.24 2.30 13.38
N ASN A 194 -11.51 0.98 13.32
CA ASN A 194 -12.90 0.54 13.38
C ASN A 194 -13.09 -0.91 13.89
N LYS A 195 -13.53 -1.05 15.14
CA LYS A 195 -13.79 -2.36 15.75
C LYS A 195 -14.88 -3.16 15.03
N LYS A 196 -15.91 -2.50 14.48
CA LYS A 196 -16.97 -3.18 13.71
C LYS A 196 -16.40 -3.78 12.42
N PHE A 197 -15.53 -3.04 11.74
CA PHE A 197 -14.85 -3.55 10.54
C PHE A 197 -13.88 -4.68 10.88
N PHE A 198 -13.12 -4.58 11.97
CA PHE A 198 -12.28 -5.70 12.45
C PHE A 198 -13.11 -6.97 12.72
N SER A 199 -14.25 -6.86 13.39
CA SER A 199 -15.17 -7.98 13.63
C SER A 199 -15.71 -8.58 12.33
N PHE A 200 -16.05 -7.75 11.33
CA PHE A 200 -16.46 -8.22 10.01
C PHE A 200 -15.34 -9.02 9.32
N LEU A 201 -14.11 -8.52 9.36
CA LEU A 201 -12.95 -9.24 8.81
C LEU A 201 -12.75 -10.59 9.50
N SER A 202 -12.79 -10.61 10.84
CA SER A 202 -12.59 -11.83 11.63
C SER A 202 -13.63 -12.91 11.35
N LYS A 203 -14.89 -12.52 11.15
CA LYS A 203 -15.97 -13.46 10.80
C LYS A 203 -15.86 -14.01 9.37
N ASN A 204 -15.25 -13.27 8.45
CA ASN A 204 -15.30 -13.56 7.02
C ASN A 204 -13.92 -13.78 6.36
N ILE A 205 -12.87 -13.98 7.15
CA ILE A 205 -11.48 -14.05 6.69
C ILE A 205 -11.28 -14.96 5.47
N MET A 206 -11.77 -16.20 5.53
CA MET A 206 -11.61 -17.17 4.43
C MET A 206 -12.39 -16.79 3.17
N LYS A 207 -13.56 -16.13 3.33
CA LYS A 207 -14.34 -15.63 2.19
C LYS A 207 -13.63 -14.48 1.49
N ILE A 208 -12.96 -13.61 2.26
CA ILE A 208 -12.20 -12.45 1.75
C ILE A 208 -10.95 -12.92 1.01
N ILE A 209 -10.14 -13.80 1.64
CA ILE A 209 -8.91 -14.34 1.04
C ILE A 209 -9.23 -15.13 -0.24
N LYS A 210 -10.36 -15.85 -0.28
CA LYS A 210 -10.85 -16.54 -1.47
C LYS A 210 -11.57 -15.60 -2.47
N LEU A 211 -11.46 -14.29 -2.30
CA LEU A 211 -12.00 -13.24 -3.17
C LEU A 211 -13.52 -13.37 -3.43
N LYS A 212 -14.27 -13.92 -2.45
CA LYS A 212 -15.73 -14.07 -2.61
C LYS A 212 -16.44 -12.73 -2.46
N LYS A 213 -17.29 -12.39 -3.42
CA LYS A 213 -18.22 -11.26 -3.31
C LYS A 213 -19.37 -11.63 -2.35
N PRO A 214 -19.94 -10.65 -1.64
CA PRO A 214 -19.59 -9.23 -1.57
C PRO A 214 -18.41 -8.92 -0.61
N TYR A 215 -17.83 -9.95 0.05
CA TYR A 215 -16.90 -9.78 1.17
C TYR A 215 -15.61 -9.04 0.80
N ILE A 216 -14.98 -9.42 -0.32
CA ILE A 216 -13.75 -8.74 -0.79
C ILE A 216 -14.03 -7.28 -1.20
N GLN A 217 -15.13 -7.03 -1.93
CA GLN A 217 -15.53 -5.69 -2.35
C GLN A 217 -15.76 -4.78 -1.15
N LYS A 218 -16.51 -5.26 -0.14
CA LYS A 218 -16.74 -4.54 1.11
C LYS A 218 -15.43 -4.26 1.84
N SER A 219 -14.51 -5.24 1.89
CA SER A 219 -13.22 -5.07 2.58
C SER A 219 -12.36 -3.99 1.92
N ILE A 220 -12.30 -3.95 0.59
CA ILE A 220 -11.60 -2.90 -0.16
C ILE A 220 -12.26 -1.55 0.10
N TYR A 221 -13.57 -1.46 -0.01
CA TYR A 221 -14.33 -0.23 0.17
C TYR A 221 -14.12 0.39 1.56
N GLU A 222 -14.33 -0.39 2.62
CA GLU A 222 -14.14 0.06 4.01
C GLU A 222 -12.68 0.48 4.29
N SER A 223 -11.72 -0.29 3.77
CA SER A 223 -10.30 0.04 3.88
C SER A 223 -9.97 1.38 3.20
N CYS A 224 -10.49 1.61 1.99
CA CYS A 224 -10.34 2.87 1.28
C CYS A 224 -11.00 4.05 2.02
N LEU A 225 -12.19 3.85 2.62
CA LEU A 225 -12.87 4.87 3.43
C LEU A 225 -12.05 5.28 4.67
N ILE A 226 -11.42 4.30 5.34
CA ILE A 226 -10.55 4.59 6.49
C ILE A 226 -9.36 5.42 6.04
N LYS A 227 -8.68 5.00 4.98
CA LYS A 227 -7.53 5.73 4.45
C LYS A 227 -7.90 7.12 3.95
N LYS A 228 -9.04 7.26 3.25
CA LYS A 228 -9.61 8.55 2.85
C LYS A 228 -9.69 9.51 4.04
N LYS A 229 -10.39 9.11 5.12
CA LYS A 229 -10.59 9.97 6.31
C LYS A 229 -9.27 10.48 6.91
N ILE A 230 -8.22 9.68 6.86
CA ILE A 230 -6.90 10.04 7.39
C ILE A 230 -6.15 10.94 6.41
N VAL A 231 -6.16 10.62 5.12
CA VAL A 231 -5.46 11.38 4.07
C VAL A 231 -6.05 12.79 3.90
N GLU A 232 -7.38 12.91 3.92
CA GLU A 232 -8.05 14.23 3.80
C GLU A 232 -7.72 15.16 4.96
N LYS A 233 -7.48 14.62 6.17
CA LYS A 233 -7.08 15.39 7.35
C LYS A 233 -5.60 15.75 7.36
N ASP A 234 -4.76 14.96 6.73
CA ASP A 234 -3.30 15.12 6.77
C ASP A 234 -2.65 14.56 5.49
N GLU A 235 -2.82 15.29 4.39
CA GLU A 235 -2.32 14.87 3.08
C GLU A 235 -0.81 14.63 3.07
N LYS A 236 -0.03 15.48 3.75
CA LYS A 236 1.46 15.46 3.74
C LYS A 236 2.10 14.66 4.88
N GLU A 237 1.31 13.87 5.65
CA GLU A 237 1.80 13.02 6.75
C GLU A 237 2.60 13.74 7.83
N LYS A 238 2.18 14.92 8.19
CA LYS A 238 2.82 15.67 9.28
C LYS A 238 2.35 15.20 10.66
N ASN A 239 1.09 14.74 10.79
CA ASN A 239 0.40 14.45 12.04
C ASN A 239 -0.32 13.08 12.04
N ILE A 240 -1.64 13.09 11.90
CA ILE A 240 -2.52 11.92 12.08
C ILE A 240 -2.28 10.81 11.05
N ARG A 241 -1.80 11.16 9.84
CA ARG A 241 -1.50 10.16 8.81
C ARG A 241 -0.38 9.21 9.24
N LYS A 242 0.46 9.59 10.20
CA LYS A 242 1.44 8.69 10.83
C LYS A 242 0.82 7.45 11.44
N LEU A 243 -0.48 7.49 11.82
CA LEU A 243 -1.20 6.31 12.34
C LEU A 243 -1.26 5.16 11.33
N LEU A 244 -1.23 5.46 10.02
CA LEU A 244 -1.14 4.45 8.96
C LEU A 244 0.16 3.63 9.03
N ASN A 245 1.17 4.11 9.78
CA ASN A 245 2.42 3.36 10.00
C ASN A 245 2.36 2.44 11.24
N PHE A 246 1.16 2.11 11.75
CA PHE A 246 1.01 1.11 12.81
C PHE A 246 1.62 -0.23 12.36
N GLY A 247 2.52 -0.77 13.16
CA GLY A 247 3.31 -1.97 12.83
C GLY A 247 4.50 -1.73 11.88
N HIS A 248 4.56 -0.62 11.15
CA HIS A 248 5.56 -0.40 10.11
C HIS A 248 6.99 -0.20 10.63
N THR A 249 7.17 0.35 11.84
CA THR A 249 8.50 0.45 12.44
C THR A 249 9.17 -0.93 12.56
N PHE A 250 8.40 -1.95 12.98
CA PHE A 250 8.88 -3.32 13.02
C PHE A 250 8.95 -3.94 11.62
N ALA A 251 7.91 -3.76 10.81
CA ALA A 251 7.85 -4.33 9.45
C ALA A 251 9.04 -3.91 8.59
N HIS A 252 9.32 -2.61 8.51
CA HIS A 252 10.45 -2.08 7.74
C HIS A 252 11.80 -2.58 8.25
N SER A 253 11.96 -2.74 9.57
CA SER A 253 13.19 -3.31 10.13
C SER A 253 13.35 -4.79 9.75
N TYR A 254 12.26 -5.55 9.69
CA TYR A 254 12.27 -6.94 9.24
C TYR A 254 12.62 -7.04 7.75
N GLU A 255 11.98 -6.24 6.90
CA GLU A 255 12.30 -6.18 5.46
C GLU A 255 13.77 -5.80 5.23
N ALA A 256 14.26 -4.76 5.92
CA ALA A 256 15.65 -4.29 5.80
C ALA A 256 16.66 -5.32 6.31
N THR A 257 16.35 -6.02 7.39
CA THR A 257 17.20 -7.09 7.92
C THR A 257 17.38 -8.23 6.92
N LEU A 258 16.35 -8.54 6.12
CA LEU A 258 16.41 -9.54 5.05
C LEU A 258 16.86 -8.96 3.69
N GLY A 259 17.35 -7.71 3.66
CA GLY A 259 17.80 -7.06 2.42
C GLY A 259 16.69 -6.86 1.40
N TYR A 260 15.44 -6.67 1.87
CA TYR A 260 14.25 -6.56 1.02
C TYR A 260 14.07 -7.73 0.04
N SER A 261 14.48 -8.92 0.46
CA SER A 261 14.40 -10.14 -0.35
C SER A 261 12.97 -10.66 -0.45
N LYS A 262 12.73 -11.52 -1.45
CA LYS A 262 11.43 -12.19 -1.62
C LYS A 262 11.08 -13.20 -0.52
N LYS A 263 11.99 -13.47 0.42
CA LYS A 263 11.73 -14.36 1.57
C LYS A 263 10.57 -13.86 2.40
N LEU A 264 10.53 -12.56 2.67
CA LEU A 264 9.45 -11.89 3.41
C LEU A 264 8.91 -10.75 2.54
N ASN A 265 7.65 -10.83 2.09
CA ASN A 265 7.05 -9.73 1.35
C ASN A 265 6.52 -8.65 2.30
N HIS A 266 6.22 -7.47 1.73
CA HIS A 266 5.81 -6.30 2.51
C HIS A 266 4.60 -6.60 3.43
N GLY A 267 3.55 -7.21 2.92
CA GLY A 267 2.35 -7.47 3.74
C GLY A 267 2.57 -8.52 4.82
N GLU A 268 3.40 -9.52 4.58
CA GLU A 268 3.81 -10.46 5.62
C GLU A 268 4.61 -9.73 6.72
N ALA A 269 5.52 -8.84 6.32
CA ALA A 269 6.26 -7.99 7.26
C ALA A 269 5.32 -7.10 8.07
N VAL A 270 4.31 -6.50 7.43
CA VAL A 270 3.29 -5.67 8.10
C VAL A 270 2.48 -6.50 9.11
N ILE A 271 2.05 -7.71 8.76
CA ILE A 271 1.33 -8.60 9.71
C ILE A 271 2.23 -8.95 10.92
N LEU A 272 3.50 -9.30 10.70
CA LEU A 272 4.46 -9.54 11.78
C LEU A 272 4.70 -8.28 12.61
N GLY A 273 4.81 -7.12 11.96
CA GLY A 273 4.97 -5.84 12.62
C GLY A 273 3.77 -5.43 13.46
N ILE A 274 2.55 -5.70 12.99
CA ILE A 274 1.31 -5.53 13.77
C ILE A 274 1.33 -6.44 14.99
N LYS A 275 1.72 -7.72 14.82
CA LYS A 275 1.85 -8.68 15.94
C LYS A 275 2.81 -8.14 17.00
N SER A 276 3.99 -7.68 16.59
CA SER A 276 5.00 -7.12 17.51
C SER A 276 4.54 -5.82 18.17
N ALA A 277 3.88 -4.91 17.43
CA ALA A 277 3.34 -3.67 17.99
C ALA A 277 2.21 -3.92 19.01
N CYS A 278 1.33 -4.90 18.76
CA CYS A 278 0.30 -5.31 19.70
C CYS A 278 0.89 -5.97 20.94
N GLU A 279 1.87 -6.86 20.78
CA GLU A 279 2.56 -7.50 21.91
C GLU A 279 3.29 -6.46 22.76
N PHE A 280 4.00 -5.51 22.12
CA PHE A 280 4.65 -4.42 22.82
C PHE A 280 3.62 -3.57 23.60
N SER A 281 2.49 -3.23 22.96
CA SER A 281 1.42 -2.47 23.62
C SER A 281 0.83 -3.24 24.81
N PHE A 282 0.65 -4.54 24.69
CA PHE A 282 0.13 -5.38 25.76
C PHE A 282 1.11 -5.53 26.94
N LYS A 283 2.38 -5.84 26.67
CA LYS A 283 3.43 -5.95 27.71
C LYS A 283 3.66 -4.65 28.49
N ASN A 284 3.41 -3.50 27.83
CA ASN A 284 3.46 -2.18 28.47
C ASN A 284 2.13 -1.72 29.06
N LYS A 285 1.14 -2.61 29.25
CA LYS A 285 -0.19 -2.34 29.85
C LYS A 285 -0.99 -1.25 29.12
N ILE A 286 -0.68 -0.97 27.84
CA ILE A 286 -1.38 -0.01 26.99
C ILE A 286 -2.60 -0.66 26.35
N LEU A 287 -2.43 -1.88 25.81
CA LEU A 287 -3.48 -2.66 25.15
C LEU A 287 -4.10 -3.65 26.16
N ASN A 288 -5.43 -3.68 26.23
CA ASN A 288 -6.13 -4.64 27.08
C ASN A 288 -6.01 -6.08 26.54
N LYS A 289 -6.16 -7.08 27.45
CA LYS A 289 -5.98 -8.51 27.15
C LYS A 289 -6.99 -9.01 26.11
N VAL A 290 -8.22 -8.52 26.13
CA VAL A 290 -9.29 -8.98 25.22
C VAL A 290 -8.95 -8.63 23.78
N ASP A 291 -8.68 -7.35 23.49
CA ASP A 291 -8.36 -6.89 22.15
C ASP A 291 -7.03 -7.48 21.65
N TYR A 292 -6.04 -7.66 22.56
CA TYR A 292 -4.78 -8.35 22.24
C TYR A 292 -5.05 -9.77 21.75
N LYS A 293 -5.82 -10.57 22.50
CA LYS A 293 -6.17 -11.94 22.11
C LYS A 293 -6.92 -12.01 20.79
N LEU A 294 -7.92 -11.13 20.60
CA LEU A 294 -8.68 -11.07 19.35
C LEU A 294 -7.77 -10.81 18.12
N ILE A 295 -6.78 -9.93 18.24
CA ILE A 295 -5.84 -9.64 17.15
C ILE A 295 -4.91 -10.83 16.89
N GLN A 296 -4.39 -11.47 17.96
CA GLN A 296 -3.52 -12.64 17.81
C GLN A 296 -4.25 -13.81 17.14
N ASP A 297 -5.47 -14.12 17.59
CA ASP A 297 -6.30 -15.19 17.03
C ASP A 297 -6.62 -14.91 15.54
N HIS A 298 -6.86 -13.67 15.20
CA HIS A 298 -7.09 -13.25 13.81
C HIS A 298 -5.84 -13.50 12.94
N ILE A 299 -4.65 -13.11 13.41
CA ILE A 299 -3.38 -13.27 12.67
C ILE A 299 -3.08 -14.76 12.47
N ILE A 300 -3.27 -15.59 13.49
CA ILE A 300 -3.09 -17.05 13.40
C ILE A 300 -4.00 -17.66 12.32
N ARG A 301 -5.24 -17.18 12.20
CA ARG A 301 -6.19 -17.65 11.18
C ARG A 301 -5.83 -17.21 9.77
N ILE A 302 -5.10 -16.10 9.58
CA ILE A 302 -4.59 -15.70 8.25
C ILE A 302 -3.52 -16.69 7.80
N ASN A 303 -2.54 -16.92 8.65
CA ASN A 303 -1.41 -17.82 8.36
C ASN A 303 -0.72 -18.25 9.66
N LYS A 304 -1.04 -19.45 10.15
CA LYS A 304 -0.46 -20.02 11.38
C LYS A 304 1.07 -20.12 11.32
N SER A 305 1.64 -20.35 10.13
CA SER A 305 3.09 -20.47 9.93
C SER A 305 3.84 -19.13 9.86
N LEU A 306 3.13 -18.00 9.88
CA LEU A 306 3.75 -16.69 9.82
C LEU A 306 4.18 -16.24 11.23
N ASN A 307 5.43 -16.53 11.58
CA ASN A 307 6.05 -16.14 12.85
C ASN A 307 7.47 -15.63 12.61
N LEU A 308 8.03 -14.91 13.60
CA LEU A 308 9.36 -14.31 13.48
C LEU A 308 10.47 -15.35 13.36
N ASN A 309 10.37 -16.47 14.09
CA ASN A 309 11.41 -17.49 14.11
C ASN A 309 11.59 -18.22 12.78
N LYS A 310 10.58 -18.13 11.88
CA LYS A 310 10.71 -18.61 10.50
C LYS A 310 11.74 -17.80 9.69
N PHE A 311 11.94 -16.55 10.04
CA PHE A 311 12.73 -15.61 9.24
C PHE A 311 13.98 -15.13 9.97
N PHE A 312 13.97 -15.11 11.31
CA PHE A 312 14.99 -14.49 12.14
C PHE A 312 15.34 -15.36 13.34
N SER A 313 16.52 -15.11 13.90
CA SER A 313 17.03 -15.73 15.11
C SER A 313 17.52 -14.65 16.10
N LYS A 314 17.97 -15.08 17.29
CA LYS A 314 18.61 -14.19 18.27
C LYS A 314 19.81 -13.39 17.70
N LYS A 315 20.52 -13.95 16.71
CA LYS A 315 21.66 -13.31 16.03
C LYS A 315 21.24 -12.05 15.25
N ASP A 316 20.00 -11.99 14.80
CA ASP A 316 19.47 -10.87 13.98
C ASP A 316 19.00 -9.67 14.82
N VAL A 317 18.87 -9.82 16.13
CA VAL A 317 18.32 -8.78 17.04
C VAL A 317 19.01 -7.43 16.86
N ASN A 318 20.35 -7.41 16.88
CA ASN A 318 21.10 -6.15 16.73
C ASN A 318 20.84 -5.49 15.38
N ARG A 319 20.73 -6.27 14.30
CA ARG A 319 20.45 -5.78 12.96
C ARG A 319 19.03 -5.25 12.83
N ILE A 320 18.03 -5.95 13.40
CA ILE A 320 16.63 -5.49 13.45
C ILE A 320 16.57 -4.14 14.20
N VAL A 321 17.19 -4.04 15.38
CA VAL A 321 17.23 -2.80 16.18
C VAL A 321 17.88 -1.67 15.40
N LYS A 322 19.04 -1.91 14.76
CA LYS A 322 19.71 -0.91 13.93
C LYS A 322 18.75 -0.32 12.87
N PHE A 323 17.99 -1.16 12.17
CA PHE A 323 17.06 -0.68 11.15
C PHE A 323 15.81 0.00 11.72
N THR A 324 15.43 -0.22 12.98
CA THR A 324 14.35 0.57 13.60
C THR A 324 14.76 2.01 13.88
N THR A 325 16.09 2.30 13.96
CA THR A 325 16.64 3.64 14.27
C THR A 325 16.96 4.44 13.01
N VAL A 326 17.28 3.79 11.89
CA VAL A 326 17.72 4.44 10.64
C VAL A 326 16.61 5.28 9.99
N ASP A 327 15.35 4.89 10.15
CA ASP A 327 14.21 5.63 9.59
C ASP A 327 13.94 6.99 10.29
N LYS A 328 14.68 7.28 11.37
CA LYS A 328 14.59 8.51 12.15
C LYS A 328 15.99 9.06 12.42
N LYS A 329 16.52 9.84 11.47
CA LYS A 329 17.73 10.67 11.62
C LYS A 329 17.58 11.69 12.75
N ASN A 330 17.41 11.25 13.98
CA ASN A 330 17.44 12.13 15.13
C ASN A 330 18.35 11.56 16.19
N ILE A 331 19.22 12.41 16.68
CA ILE A 331 20.17 12.37 17.77
C ILE A 331 19.57 11.87 19.12
N SER A 332 18.29 11.48 19.16
CA SER A 332 17.64 11.01 20.37
C SER A 332 17.76 9.48 20.49
N GLU A 333 18.25 9.00 21.64
CA GLU A 333 18.24 7.59 22.07
C GLU A 333 16.83 6.98 22.16
N LYS A 334 15.80 7.70 21.70
CA LYS A 334 14.38 7.32 21.80
C LYS A 334 13.74 7.13 20.45
N ILE A 335 12.98 6.05 20.31
CA ILE A 335 12.13 5.74 19.15
C ILE A 335 10.68 6.05 19.46
N ASN A 336 10.00 6.74 18.55
CA ASN A 336 8.57 6.91 18.62
C ASN A 336 7.87 5.71 17.96
N LEU A 337 7.09 4.96 18.72
CA LEU A 337 6.29 3.84 18.25
C LEU A 337 4.81 4.23 18.12
N ILE A 338 4.17 3.72 17.09
CA ILE A 338 2.71 3.77 16.99
C ILE A 338 2.18 2.53 17.68
N LEU A 339 1.43 2.74 18.77
CA LEU A 339 0.92 1.70 19.63
C LEU A 339 -0.60 1.71 19.64
N LEU A 340 -1.20 0.70 20.27
CA LEU A 340 -2.66 0.51 20.32
C LEU A 340 -3.15 0.50 21.77
N LYS A 341 -4.12 1.38 22.11
CA LYS A 341 -4.82 1.32 23.39
C LYS A 341 -5.96 0.30 23.38
N LYS A 342 -6.72 0.29 22.32
CA LYS A 342 -7.74 -0.70 21.97
C LYS A 342 -8.00 -0.65 20.48
N ILE A 343 -8.65 -1.68 19.90
CA ILE A 343 -9.04 -1.67 18.48
C ILE A 343 -9.86 -0.40 18.19
N GLY A 344 -9.40 0.39 17.21
CA GLY A 344 -9.95 1.70 16.86
C GLY A 344 -9.34 2.89 17.62
N LYS A 345 -8.40 2.69 18.55
CA LYS A 345 -7.74 3.78 19.30
C LYS A 345 -6.20 3.63 19.29
N PRO A 346 -5.52 3.90 18.17
CA PRO A 346 -4.06 3.96 18.10
C PRO A 346 -3.52 5.23 18.76
N THR A 347 -2.24 5.20 19.14
CA THR A 347 -1.48 6.35 19.66
C THR A 347 -0.17 6.50 18.90
N TYR A 348 0.34 7.72 18.73
CA TYR A 348 1.55 7.98 17.91
C TYR A 348 2.62 8.85 18.59
N LYS A 349 2.44 9.19 19.87
CA LYS A 349 3.43 9.93 20.68
C LYS A 349 3.96 9.05 21.80
N ASN A 350 4.59 7.92 21.44
CA ASN A 350 5.08 6.94 22.42
C ASN A 350 6.59 6.75 22.21
N PHE A 351 7.38 7.41 23.05
CA PHE A 351 8.84 7.43 22.94
C PHE A 351 9.46 6.43 23.91
N TYR A 352 10.26 5.51 23.37
CA TYR A 352 10.96 4.49 24.16
C TYR A 352 12.45 4.49 23.87
N LYS A 353 13.28 4.20 24.90
CA LYS A 353 14.72 4.00 24.73
C LYS A 353 15.00 2.82 23.79
N VAL A 354 16.00 2.96 22.94
CA VAL A 354 16.42 1.90 22.00
C VAL A 354 16.81 0.62 22.75
N SER A 355 17.46 0.75 23.94
CA SER A 355 17.82 -0.37 24.80
C SER A 355 16.60 -1.18 25.26
N TYR A 356 15.50 -0.50 25.61
CA TYR A 356 14.25 -1.14 26.01
C TYR A 356 13.62 -1.93 24.83
N LEU A 357 13.59 -1.32 23.63
CA LEU A 357 13.13 -1.99 22.44
C LEU A 357 14.00 -3.23 22.09
N LYS A 358 15.32 -3.11 22.24
CA LYS A 358 16.25 -4.25 22.05
C LYS A 358 15.92 -5.41 22.98
N LYS A 359 15.69 -5.13 24.27
CA LYS A 359 15.28 -6.15 25.26
C LYS A 359 13.96 -6.83 24.85
N PHE A 360 12.99 -6.02 24.42
CA PHE A 360 11.70 -6.56 23.92
C PHE A 360 11.88 -7.49 22.71
N ILE A 361 12.61 -7.05 21.68
CA ILE A 361 12.83 -7.86 20.46
C ILE A 361 13.59 -9.15 20.82
N LYS A 362 14.62 -9.09 21.69
CA LYS A 362 15.35 -10.27 22.17
C LYS A 362 14.41 -11.29 22.82
N ASN A 363 13.49 -10.82 23.65
CA ASN A 363 12.53 -11.68 24.36
C ASN A 363 11.51 -12.36 23.43
N GLN A 364 11.25 -11.82 22.23
CA GLN A 364 10.39 -12.49 21.23
C GLN A 364 10.99 -13.80 20.69
N PHE A 365 12.30 -14.00 20.85
CA PHE A 365 13.02 -15.23 20.45
C PHE A 365 13.33 -16.17 21.62
N ASN A 366 12.95 -15.82 22.85
CA ASN A 366 13.18 -16.67 24.04
C ASN A 366 11.97 -17.50 24.45
N ASN A 367 10.78 -17.21 23.91
CA ASN A 367 9.51 -17.84 24.32
C ASN A 367 9.09 -18.98 23.38
N ASN A 368 10.04 -19.81 22.96
CA ASN A 368 9.79 -21.09 22.25
C ASN A 368 10.56 -22.21 22.90
#